data_78b538c5aff888bfa683f1d7a182557a
#
_entry.id   78b538c5aff888bfa683f1d7a182557a
#
_cell.length_a   1.000
_cell.length_b   1.000
_cell.length_c   1.000
_cell.angle_alpha   90.00
_cell.angle_beta   90.00
_cell.angle_gamma   90.00
#
_symmetry.space_group_name_H-M   'P 1'
#
loop_
_entity.id
_entity.type
_entity.pdbx_description
1 polymer ?
#
loop_
_entity_poly.entity_id
_entity_poly.type
_entity_poly.pdbx_seq_one_letter_code
_entity_poly.pdbx_strand_id
1 'polypeptide(L)'
;MPVRFSTRCPNSDYLGFDASPEAIIAAAKKAEVVGFDAVFVNDYIIVGDDARSAPWTNVYDPFVAMSFIAAHTTGIGVGVSVLIMPYRNPIATAKSLATIDRMSGGRLIAGVGVGWNESEFAALGMPFHERGPRTNEYLRLWQACWAPGKVSFAGRYFSFSNMHVSPKSVQQPHPPIWIGGASDAALRRAARFAAVWQPTPLPVAQLVERRAALGQACEAIGREPIPTRMSFRVEFGTITGNALAAGKERPTGHGTPAEVAADLLRHREAAGLEAFQINFHGNRDLDQLLQSMECFMREVGPRLA
;
A
#
# COMPACT_ATOMS: atom_id res chain seq x y z
N MET A 1 2.82 8.47 -20.65
CA MET A 1 3.92 8.16 -19.69
C MET A 1 4.04 6.64 -19.55
N PRO A 2 5.24 6.09 -19.31
CA PRO A 2 5.39 4.66 -19.07
C PRO A 2 4.60 4.23 -17.82
N VAL A 3 4.06 3.01 -17.84
CA VAL A 3 3.35 2.43 -16.70
C VAL A 3 4.32 2.21 -15.54
N ARG A 4 3.89 2.57 -14.34
CA ARG A 4 4.70 2.47 -13.12
C ARG A 4 4.30 1.24 -12.31
N PHE A 5 5.29 0.56 -11.76
CA PHE A 5 5.07 -0.66 -10.97
C PHE A 5 5.71 -0.54 -9.60
N SER A 6 4.95 -0.90 -8.59
CA SER A 6 5.46 -1.14 -7.24
C SER A 6 5.17 -2.58 -6.84
N THR A 7 5.83 -3.06 -5.79
CA THR A 7 5.61 -4.42 -5.30
C THR A 7 5.55 -4.47 -3.77
N ARG A 8 5.25 -5.63 -3.23
CA ARG A 8 5.20 -5.87 -1.79
C ARG A 8 6.45 -6.61 -1.35
N CYS A 9 7.06 -6.16 -0.25
CA CYS A 9 8.09 -6.91 0.46
C CYS A 9 7.47 -7.95 1.40
N PRO A 10 8.16 -9.08 1.63
CA PRO A 10 7.67 -10.17 2.48
C PRO A 10 7.90 -9.86 3.98
N ASN A 11 7.23 -8.81 4.50
CA ASN A 11 7.20 -8.56 5.94
C ASN A 11 6.14 -9.39 6.67
N SER A 12 5.50 -10.32 5.96
CA SER A 12 4.53 -11.28 6.48
C SER A 12 4.55 -12.55 5.65
N ASP A 13 4.07 -13.66 6.22
CA ASP A 13 3.99 -14.96 5.56
C ASP A 13 2.92 -15.02 4.45
N TYR A 14 2.19 -13.93 4.25
CA TYR A 14 1.12 -13.79 3.25
C TYR A 14 1.54 -14.15 1.81
N LEU A 15 2.82 -14.04 1.48
CA LEU A 15 3.32 -14.35 0.14
C LEU A 15 3.57 -15.86 -0.09
N GLY A 16 3.38 -16.69 0.93
CA GLY A 16 3.42 -18.16 0.82
C GLY A 16 4.68 -18.80 1.40
N PHE A 17 5.54 -18.04 2.06
CA PHE A 17 6.72 -18.51 2.79
C PHE A 17 6.99 -17.62 4.01
N ASP A 18 7.83 -18.10 4.93
CA ASP A 18 8.11 -17.42 6.20
C ASP A 18 8.80 -16.05 5.98
N ALA A 19 8.23 -15.02 6.58
CA ALA A 19 8.85 -13.70 6.61
C ALA A 19 10.14 -13.72 7.43
N SER A 20 11.18 -13.07 6.91
CA SER A 20 12.42 -12.88 7.64
C SER A 20 13.08 -11.53 7.29
N PRO A 21 13.97 -11.00 8.14
CA PRO A 21 14.74 -9.79 7.83
C PRO A 21 15.53 -9.93 6.52
N GLU A 22 16.12 -11.09 6.26
CA GLU A 22 16.89 -11.40 5.06
C GLU A 22 16.00 -11.36 3.82
N ALA A 23 14.81 -11.99 3.90
CA ALA A 23 13.84 -11.99 2.81
C ALA A 23 13.33 -10.58 2.49
N ILE A 24 13.03 -9.77 3.52
CA ILE A 24 12.60 -8.37 3.35
C ILE A 24 13.66 -7.57 2.58
N ILE A 25 14.94 -7.68 2.97
CA ILE A 25 16.02 -6.92 2.34
C ILE A 25 16.35 -7.44 0.94
N ALA A 26 16.38 -8.76 0.75
CA ALA A 26 16.64 -9.34 -0.57
C ALA A 26 15.56 -8.92 -1.59
N ALA A 27 14.29 -8.97 -1.20
CA ALA A 27 13.19 -8.54 -2.03
C ALA A 27 13.23 -7.03 -2.32
N ALA A 28 13.53 -6.19 -1.32
CA ALA A 28 13.64 -4.74 -1.51
C ALA A 28 14.77 -4.37 -2.48
N LYS A 29 15.96 -4.95 -2.31
CA LYS A 29 17.11 -4.76 -3.21
C LYS A 29 16.82 -5.27 -4.62
N LYS A 30 16.20 -6.44 -4.72
CA LYS A 30 15.80 -6.99 -6.03
C LYS A 30 14.82 -6.07 -6.74
N ALA A 31 13.81 -5.56 -6.02
CA ALA A 31 12.83 -4.61 -6.57
C ALA A 31 13.53 -3.34 -7.10
N GLU A 32 14.46 -2.79 -6.35
CA GLU A 32 15.25 -1.63 -6.77
C GLU A 32 16.05 -1.90 -8.05
N VAL A 33 16.77 -3.03 -8.09
CA VAL A 33 17.63 -3.42 -9.23
C VAL A 33 16.81 -3.68 -10.50
N VAL A 34 15.66 -4.35 -10.40
CA VAL A 34 14.83 -4.66 -11.59
C VAL A 34 13.91 -3.51 -12.02
N GLY A 35 13.87 -2.41 -11.27
CA GLY A 35 13.22 -1.16 -11.70
C GLY A 35 11.78 -0.96 -11.19
N PHE A 36 11.37 -1.58 -10.09
CA PHE A 36 10.15 -1.15 -9.39
C PHE A 36 10.33 0.25 -8.81
N ASP A 37 9.29 1.07 -8.80
CA ASP A 37 9.34 2.45 -8.28
C ASP A 37 9.18 2.53 -6.76
N ALA A 38 8.54 1.54 -6.13
CA ALA A 38 8.37 1.47 -4.69
C ALA A 38 8.15 0.04 -4.19
N VAL A 39 8.48 -0.18 -2.94
CA VAL A 39 8.13 -1.39 -2.18
C VAL A 39 7.22 -1.05 -1.00
N PHE A 40 6.32 -1.97 -0.68
CA PHE A 40 5.35 -1.80 0.39
C PHE A 40 5.38 -2.95 1.37
N VAL A 41 5.10 -2.64 2.64
CA VAL A 41 4.90 -3.59 3.72
C VAL A 41 3.44 -3.61 4.18
N ASN A 42 3.04 -4.67 4.90
CA ASN A 42 1.72 -4.79 5.52
C ASN A 42 1.72 -4.28 6.95
N ASP A 43 0.54 -3.98 7.49
CA ASP A 43 0.31 -3.58 8.87
C ASP A 43 -0.74 -4.47 9.52
N TYR A 44 -0.30 -5.28 10.47
CA TYR A 44 -1.11 -6.00 11.45
C TYR A 44 -0.36 -6.00 12.78
N ILE A 45 -1.06 -5.80 13.89
CA ILE A 45 -0.46 -5.75 15.23
C ILE A 45 -0.75 -7.03 15.99
N ILE A 46 -2.00 -7.48 15.95
CA ILE A 46 -2.48 -8.69 16.60
C ILE A 46 -3.64 -9.25 15.81
N VAL A 47 -3.63 -10.54 15.54
CA VAL A 47 -4.69 -11.19 14.75
C VAL A 47 -5.26 -12.38 15.49
N GLY A 48 -6.54 -12.66 15.27
CA GLY A 48 -7.22 -13.82 15.81
C GLY A 48 -6.91 -15.09 15.02
N ASP A 49 -7.35 -16.23 15.56
CA ASP A 49 -7.21 -17.55 14.94
C ASP A 49 -8.42 -17.89 14.06
N ASP A 50 -8.70 -17.04 13.08
CA ASP A 50 -9.75 -17.25 12.09
C ASP A 50 -9.14 -17.36 10.67
N ALA A 51 -9.87 -18.02 9.77
CA ALA A 51 -9.38 -18.30 8.41
C ALA A 51 -8.98 -17.07 7.60
N ARG A 52 -9.55 -15.89 7.89
CA ARG A 52 -9.23 -14.64 7.21
C ARG A 52 -7.95 -14.00 7.79
N SER A 53 -7.71 -14.22 9.08
CA SER A 53 -6.53 -13.73 9.80
C SER A 53 -5.32 -14.64 9.66
N ALA A 54 -5.51 -15.94 9.36
CA ALA A 54 -4.44 -16.94 9.27
C ALA A 54 -3.22 -16.53 8.42
N PRO A 55 -3.35 -15.85 7.27
CA PRO A 55 -2.18 -15.40 6.50
C PRO A 55 -1.38 -14.26 7.16
N TRP A 56 -1.84 -13.71 8.27
CA TRP A 56 -1.31 -12.52 8.94
C TRP A 56 -0.80 -12.78 10.35
N THR A 57 -0.58 -14.03 10.72
CA THR A 57 -0.14 -14.43 12.07
C THR A 57 1.30 -14.06 12.36
N ASN A 58 2.15 -13.95 11.34
CA ASN A 58 3.53 -13.49 11.46
C ASN A 58 3.72 -12.24 10.58
N VAL A 59 3.75 -11.05 11.19
CA VAL A 59 3.92 -9.77 10.48
C VAL A 59 4.88 -8.89 11.25
N TYR A 60 5.97 -8.48 10.60
CA TYR A 60 6.89 -7.50 11.15
C TYR A 60 6.26 -6.12 11.17
N ASP A 61 6.46 -5.37 12.26
CA ASP A 61 5.94 -4.00 12.40
C ASP A 61 6.34 -3.12 11.21
N PRO A 62 5.39 -2.39 10.60
CA PRO A 62 5.65 -1.64 9.38
C PRO A 62 6.68 -0.52 9.53
N PHE A 63 6.74 0.16 10.68
CA PHE A 63 7.72 1.25 10.87
C PHE A 63 9.14 0.73 10.97
N VAL A 64 9.32 -0.40 11.67
CA VAL A 64 10.61 -1.07 11.79
C VAL A 64 11.04 -1.62 10.44
N ALA A 65 10.13 -2.33 9.73
CA ALA A 65 10.42 -2.91 8.42
C ALA A 65 10.73 -1.82 7.37
N MET A 66 9.96 -0.72 7.31
CA MET A 66 10.24 0.40 6.42
C MET A 66 11.58 1.07 6.72
N SER A 67 11.92 1.27 7.99
CA SER A 67 13.23 1.84 8.39
C SER A 67 14.37 0.94 7.98
N PHE A 68 14.20 -0.38 8.15
CA PHE A 68 15.19 -1.38 7.77
C PHE A 68 15.39 -1.43 6.24
N ILE A 69 14.30 -1.41 5.45
CA ILE A 69 14.35 -1.32 3.99
C ILE A 69 15.05 -0.02 3.56
N ALA A 70 14.67 1.12 4.15
CA ALA A 70 15.23 2.41 3.79
C ALA A 70 16.75 2.49 4.01
N ALA A 71 17.26 1.82 5.04
CA ALA A 71 18.69 1.75 5.34
C ALA A 71 19.48 0.86 4.36
N HIS A 72 18.81 -0.07 3.65
CA HIS A 72 19.46 -1.04 2.74
C HIS A 72 19.20 -0.77 1.25
N THR A 73 18.47 0.30 0.92
CA THR A 73 18.13 0.72 -0.43
C THR A 73 18.49 2.20 -0.63
N THR A 74 18.65 2.65 -1.87
CA THR A 74 19.12 4.01 -2.17
C THR A 74 18.14 4.87 -2.95
N GLY A 75 17.36 4.29 -3.86
CA GLY A 75 16.48 5.03 -4.79
C GLY A 75 15.01 4.64 -4.73
N ILE A 76 14.70 3.38 -4.39
CA ILE A 76 13.33 2.88 -4.40
C ILE A 76 12.47 3.53 -3.31
N GLY A 77 11.21 3.86 -3.65
CA GLY A 77 10.22 4.32 -2.69
C GLY A 77 9.91 3.25 -1.63
N VAL A 78 9.66 3.67 -0.40
CA VAL A 78 9.37 2.77 0.74
C VAL A 78 8.04 3.17 1.35
N GLY A 79 7.11 2.24 1.45
CA GLY A 79 5.77 2.57 1.96
C GLY A 79 5.08 1.43 2.70
N VAL A 80 3.90 1.73 3.21
CA VAL A 80 2.99 0.77 3.82
C VAL A 80 1.68 0.70 3.03
N SER A 81 1.19 -0.50 2.76
CA SER A 81 -0.04 -0.71 2.00
C SER A 81 -0.94 -1.74 2.71
N VAL A 82 -1.73 -1.28 3.69
CA VAL A 82 -1.92 0.08 4.19
C VAL A 82 -1.72 0.11 5.70
N LEU A 83 -1.26 1.22 6.24
CA LEU A 83 -1.24 1.47 7.70
C LEU A 83 -2.67 1.59 8.20
N ILE A 84 -3.02 0.84 9.21
CA ILE A 84 -4.33 0.92 9.85
C ILE A 84 -4.32 2.09 10.85
N MET A 85 -4.77 3.22 10.36
CA MET A 85 -4.63 4.51 11.03
C MET A 85 -5.13 4.52 12.49
N PRO A 86 -6.31 3.94 12.82
CA PRO A 86 -6.83 4.00 14.19
C PRO A 86 -6.08 3.17 15.23
N TYR A 87 -5.20 2.25 14.83
CA TYR A 87 -4.53 1.37 15.78
C TYR A 87 -3.49 2.08 16.66
N ARG A 88 -3.02 3.25 16.26
CA ARG A 88 -1.89 3.93 16.90
C ARG A 88 -2.21 5.37 17.25
N ASN A 89 -1.47 5.92 18.21
CA ASN A 89 -1.50 7.35 18.48
C ASN A 89 -1.05 8.15 17.26
N PRO A 90 -1.90 9.03 16.69
CA PRO A 90 -1.60 9.71 15.42
C PRO A 90 -0.42 10.69 15.51
N ILE A 91 -0.13 11.25 16.68
CA ILE A 91 1.00 12.17 16.89
C ILE A 91 2.31 11.38 16.81
N ALA A 92 2.39 10.25 17.52
CA ALA A 92 3.54 9.36 17.49
C ALA A 92 3.77 8.82 16.07
N THR A 93 2.70 8.42 15.40
CA THR A 93 2.73 7.94 14.01
C THR A 93 3.22 9.01 13.05
N ALA A 94 2.71 10.25 13.15
CA ALA A 94 3.18 11.36 12.32
C ALA A 94 4.69 11.60 12.49
N LYS A 95 5.17 11.52 13.73
CA LYS A 95 6.61 11.65 14.04
C LYS A 95 7.43 10.51 13.45
N SER A 96 7.00 9.26 13.60
CA SER A 96 7.69 8.09 13.04
C SER A 96 7.80 8.19 11.53
N LEU A 97 6.70 8.52 10.83
CA LEU A 97 6.69 8.68 9.38
C LEU A 97 7.60 9.83 8.92
N ALA A 98 7.56 10.99 9.58
CA ALA A 98 8.47 12.09 9.25
C ALA A 98 9.95 11.71 9.48
N THR A 99 10.23 10.88 10.49
CA THR A 99 11.57 10.38 10.75
C THR A 99 12.03 9.44 9.63
N ILE A 100 11.18 8.47 9.23
CA ILE A 100 11.47 7.56 8.11
C ILE A 100 11.66 8.34 6.82
N ASP A 101 10.85 9.36 6.57
CA ASP A 101 10.98 10.22 5.39
C ASP A 101 12.37 10.90 5.34
N ARG A 102 12.82 11.45 6.45
CA ARG A 102 14.17 12.04 6.52
C ARG A 102 15.27 11.01 6.38
N MET A 103 15.19 9.89 7.08
CA MET A 103 16.19 8.84 7.05
C MET A 103 16.30 8.16 5.68
N SER A 104 15.19 8.10 4.95
CA SER A 104 15.15 7.59 3.56
C SER A 104 15.53 8.63 2.50
N GLY A 105 15.76 9.89 2.86
CA GLY A 105 16.00 10.97 1.89
C GLY A 105 14.78 11.34 1.05
N GLY A 106 13.57 11.27 1.63
CA GLY A 106 12.33 11.67 0.95
C GLY A 106 11.70 10.55 0.09
N ARG A 107 11.91 9.29 0.45
CA ARG A 107 11.37 8.12 -0.29
C ARG A 107 10.11 7.51 0.35
N LEU A 108 9.62 8.06 1.47
CA LEU A 108 8.46 7.52 2.17
C LEU A 108 7.16 7.72 1.37
N ILE A 109 6.30 6.69 1.39
CA ILE A 109 4.92 6.72 0.92
C ILE A 109 4.01 6.27 2.07
N ALA A 110 3.11 7.15 2.51
CA ALA A 110 2.19 6.86 3.61
C ALA A 110 0.86 6.29 3.09
N GLY A 111 0.79 4.99 2.87
CA GLY A 111 -0.46 4.33 2.51
C GLY A 111 -1.35 4.13 3.75
N VAL A 112 -2.64 4.49 3.67
CA VAL A 112 -3.56 4.56 4.81
C VAL A 112 -4.84 3.78 4.53
N GLY A 113 -5.25 2.99 5.52
CA GLY A 113 -6.54 2.31 5.59
C GLY A 113 -7.24 2.55 6.92
N VAL A 114 -8.54 2.21 6.96
CA VAL A 114 -9.34 2.33 8.18
C VAL A 114 -9.37 1.04 9.01
N GLY A 115 -8.89 -0.08 8.45
CA GLY A 115 -8.97 -1.41 9.06
C GLY A 115 -10.32 -2.12 8.85
N TRP A 116 -10.28 -3.44 8.96
CA TRP A 116 -11.44 -4.32 8.76
C TRP A 116 -11.61 -5.37 9.87
N ASN A 117 -10.56 -5.67 10.61
CA ASN A 117 -10.51 -6.75 11.59
C ASN A 117 -11.03 -6.26 12.95
N GLU A 118 -12.30 -6.52 13.24
CA GLU A 118 -12.96 -6.05 14.48
C GLU A 118 -12.32 -6.63 15.74
N SER A 119 -11.85 -7.88 15.69
CA SER A 119 -11.16 -8.52 16.82
C SER A 119 -9.83 -7.83 17.17
N GLU A 120 -9.08 -7.38 16.16
CA GLU A 120 -7.87 -6.60 16.35
C GLU A 120 -8.17 -5.22 16.98
N PHE A 121 -9.24 -4.54 16.52
CA PHE A 121 -9.72 -3.30 17.16
C PHE A 121 -10.05 -3.52 18.64
N ALA A 122 -10.77 -4.59 18.95
CA ALA A 122 -11.14 -4.92 20.34
C ALA A 122 -9.91 -5.19 21.21
N ALA A 123 -8.96 -5.98 20.71
CA ALA A 123 -7.71 -6.29 21.42
C ALA A 123 -6.86 -5.03 21.67
N LEU A 124 -6.88 -4.06 20.77
CA LEU A 124 -6.18 -2.79 20.90
C LEU A 124 -6.97 -1.73 21.71
N GLY A 125 -8.15 -2.07 22.23
CA GLY A 125 -9.00 -1.13 22.97
C GLY A 125 -9.56 0.00 22.11
N MET A 126 -9.67 -0.19 20.79
CA MET A 126 -10.10 0.83 19.84
C MET A 126 -11.53 0.59 19.38
N PRO A 127 -12.41 1.59 19.41
CA PRO A 127 -13.81 1.43 18.99
C PRO A 127 -13.91 1.28 17.47
N PHE A 128 -14.31 0.08 17.01
CA PHE A 128 -14.39 -0.27 15.59
C PHE A 128 -15.31 0.67 14.78
N HIS A 129 -16.44 1.08 15.35
CA HIS A 129 -17.39 1.97 14.67
C HIS A 129 -16.88 3.39 14.45
N GLU A 130 -15.89 3.83 15.21
CA GLU A 130 -15.27 5.15 15.06
C GLU A 130 -14.08 5.17 14.08
N ARG A 131 -13.69 4.04 13.50
CA ARG A 131 -12.48 3.93 12.64
C ARG A 131 -12.46 4.94 11.48
N GLY A 132 -13.60 5.19 10.84
CA GLY A 132 -13.71 6.16 9.75
C GLY A 132 -13.54 7.62 10.20
N PRO A 133 -14.33 8.11 11.16
CA PRO A 133 -14.18 9.45 11.75
C PRO A 133 -12.79 9.71 12.34
N ARG A 134 -12.22 8.74 13.08
CA ARG A 134 -10.86 8.84 13.62
C ARG A 134 -9.83 8.98 12.51
N THR A 135 -9.89 8.15 11.46
CA THR A 135 -8.97 8.25 10.32
C THR A 135 -9.03 9.62 9.66
N ASN A 136 -10.22 10.20 9.49
CA ASN A 136 -10.37 11.52 8.90
C ASN A 136 -9.74 12.63 9.76
N GLU A 137 -9.88 12.54 11.08
CA GLU A 137 -9.23 13.50 11.98
C GLU A 137 -7.73 13.32 12.03
N TYR A 138 -7.26 12.06 12.09
CA TYR A 138 -5.83 11.75 12.17
C TYR A 138 -5.07 12.17 10.91
N LEU A 139 -5.69 12.09 9.73
CA LEU A 139 -5.10 12.61 8.49
C LEU A 139 -4.90 14.13 8.55
N ARG A 140 -5.89 14.89 9.06
CA ARG A 140 -5.74 16.34 9.29
C ARG A 140 -4.64 16.65 10.31
N LEU A 141 -4.59 15.85 11.36
CA LEU A 141 -3.57 15.98 12.41
C LEU A 141 -2.16 15.71 11.84
N TRP A 142 -1.99 14.70 10.98
CA TRP A 142 -0.71 14.46 10.31
C TRP A 142 -0.27 15.65 9.46
N GLN A 143 -1.17 16.18 8.63
CA GLN A 143 -0.87 17.37 7.83
C GLN A 143 -0.45 18.54 8.71
N ALA A 144 -1.13 18.77 9.85
CA ALA A 144 -0.75 19.80 10.81
C ALA A 144 0.63 19.49 11.44
N CYS A 145 0.91 18.26 11.85
CA CYS A 145 2.19 17.87 12.43
C CYS A 145 3.37 18.02 11.45
N TRP A 146 3.15 17.80 10.16
CA TRP A 146 4.18 17.91 9.12
C TRP A 146 4.39 19.35 8.63
N ALA A 147 3.41 20.23 8.83
CA ALA A 147 3.54 21.63 8.48
C ALA A 147 4.70 22.33 9.24
N PRO A 148 5.31 23.39 8.65
CA PRO A 148 6.37 24.14 9.32
C PRO A 148 5.94 24.76 10.65
N GLY A 149 6.90 24.97 11.56
CA GLY A 149 6.68 25.67 12.83
C GLY A 149 6.05 24.83 13.93
N LYS A 150 5.50 25.51 14.93
CA LYS A 150 4.77 24.92 16.04
C LYS A 150 3.36 24.52 15.59
N VAL A 151 2.84 23.48 16.21
CA VAL A 151 1.55 22.87 15.87
C VAL A 151 0.54 23.15 16.95
N SER A 152 -0.63 23.62 16.55
CA SER A 152 -1.85 23.61 17.33
C SER A 152 -2.91 22.83 16.57
N PHE A 153 -3.69 22.03 17.25
CA PHE A 153 -4.74 21.21 16.66
C PHE A 153 -5.95 21.15 17.60
N ALA A 154 -7.14 21.32 17.04
CA ALA A 154 -8.41 21.18 17.74
C ALA A 154 -9.29 20.21 16.97
N GLY A 155 -9.47 19.01 17.50
CA GLY A 155 -10.29 17.94 16.97
C GLY A 155 -11.20 17.35 18.02
N ARG A 156 -11.99 16.36 17.62
CA ARG A 156 -12.86 15.61 18.53
C ARG A 156 -12.05 14.66 19.42
N TYR A 157 -11.00 14.04 18.88
CA TYR A 157 -10.22 12.99 19.54
C TYR A 157 -8.90 13.52 20.10
N PHE A 158 -8.34 14.56 19.48
CA PHE A 158 -7.09 15.19 19.92
C PHE A 158 -7.22 16.71 19.91
N SER A 159 -6.70 17.35 20.97
CA SER A 159 -6.59 18.80 21.07
C SER A 159 -5.32 19.17 21.84
N PHE A 160 -4.52 20.06 21.25
CA PHE A 160 -3.32 20.61 21.87
C PHE A 160 -2.91 21.92 21.19
N SER A 161 -2.09 22.71 21.87
CA SER A 161 -1.66 24.00 21.33
C SER A 161 -0.17 24.24 21.52
N ASN A 162 0.43 24.94 20.56
CA ASN A 162 1.78 25.49 20.63
C ASN A 162 2.89 24.46 20.87
N MET A 163 2.77 23.25 20.28
CA MET A 163 3.71 22.13 20.48
C MET A 163 4.73 22.04 19.35
N HIS A 164 5.94 21.59 19.66
CA HIS A 164 6.94 21.21 18.66
C HIS A 164 6.77 19.75 18.26
N VAL A 165 6.62 19.51 16.95
CA VAL A 165 6.66 18.17 16.36
C VAL A 165 7.83 18.14 15.36
N SER A 166 8.91 17.48 15.72
CA SER A 166 10.15 17.41 14.92
C SER A 166 10.74 15.99 14.99
N PRO A 167 11.47 15.53 13.95
CA PRO A 167 11.80 16.27 12.72
C PRO A 167 10.57 16.50 11.83
N LYS A 168 10.63 17.49 10.95
CA LYS A 168 9.70 17.64 9.84
C LYS A 168 10.15 16.74 8.68
N SER A 169 9.23 16.31 7.82
CA SER A 169 9.55 15.56 6.60
C SER A 169 10.43 16.33 5.63
N VAL A 170 11.15 15.60 4.76
CA VAL A 170 11.92 16.17 3.65
C VAL A 170 10.98 16.53 2.50
N GLN A 171 10.03 15.64 2.21
CA GLN A 171 9.06 15.85 1.14
C GLN A 171 8.11 17.02 1.47
N GLN A 172 7.80 17.83 0.47
CA GLN A 172 6.94 19.01 0.60
C GLN A 172 5.67 18.86 -0.25
N PRO A 173 4.49 19.24 0.26
CA PRO A 173 4.24 19.79 1.60
C PRO A 173 4.34 18.73 2.72
N HIS A 174 4.34 17.46 2.36
CA HIS A 174 4.48 16.28 3.24
C HIS A 174 4.67 15.00 2.39
N PRO A 175 5.03 13.85 3.00
CA PRO A 175 5.07 12.57 2.29
C PRO A 175 3.74 12.28 1.58
N PRO A 176 3.75 11.71 0.38
CA PRO A 176 2.51 11.41 -0.34
C PRO A 176 1.65 10.43 0.45
N ILE A 177 0.39 10.82 0.69
CA ILE A 177 -0.62 9.99 1.33
C ILE A 177 -1.34 9.20 0.25
N TRP A 178 -1.38 7.88 0.39
CA TRP A 178 -2.18 7.00 -0.46
C TRP A 178 -3.36 6.46 0.35
N ILE A 179 -4.54 6.40 -0.23
CA ILE A 179 -5.74 5.94 0.49
C ILE A 179 -6.26 4.64 -0.13
N GLY A 180 -6.35 3.61 0.71
CA GLY A 180 -6.91 2.32 0.37
C GLY A 180 -8.44 2.24 0.50
N GLY A 181 -9.00 1.14 -0.04
CA GLY A 181 -10.42 0.84 0.03
C GLY A 181 -11.23 1.43 -1.13
N ALA A 182 -12.43 0.86 -1.35
CA ALA A 182 -13.29 1.18 -2.50
C ALA A 182 -14.73 1.60 -2.10
N SER A 183 -15.04 1.75 -0.81
CA SER A 183 -16.33 2.28 -0.36
C SER A 183 -16.45 3.78 -0.64
N ASP A 184 -17.67 4.30 -0.72
CA ASP A 184 -17.89 5.73 -0.93
C ASP A 184 -17.20 6.61 0.12
N ALA A 185 -17.15 6.15 1.37
CA ALA A 185 -16.43 6.82 2.43
C ALA A 185 -14.90 6.83 2.18
N ALA A 186 -14.35 5.75 1.60
CA ALA A 186 -12.94 5.69 1.20
C ALA A 186 -12.66 6.61 0.02
N LEU A 187 -13.54 6.67 -0.99
CA LEU A 187 -13.40 7.56 -2.13
C LEU A 187 -13.46 9.04 -1.73
N ARG A 188 -14.43 9.43 -0.87
CA ARG A 188 -14.47 10.79 -0.31
C ARG A 188 -13.22 11.15 0.49
N ARG A 189 -12.66 10.19 1.22
CA ARG A 189 -11.38 10.38 1.93
C ARG A 189 -10.21 10.52 0.96
N ALA A 190 -10.16 9.68 -0.07
CA ALA A 190 -9.15 9.76 -1.12
C ALA A 190 -9.21 11.10 -1.84
N ALA A 191 -10.40 11.53 -2.28
CA ALA A 191 -10.60 12.83 -2.90
C ALA A 191 -10.06 13.97 -2.03
N ARG A 192 -10.23 13.91 -0.71
CA ARG A 192 -9.83 14.98 0.20
C ARG A 192 -8.34 14.97 0.55
N PHE A 193 -7.72 13.82 0.73
CA PHE A 193 -6.39 13.71 1.36
C PHE A 193 -5.33 13.03 0.51
N ALA A 194 -5.72 12.22 -0.48
CA ALA A 194 -4.76 11.36 -1.15
C ALA A 194 -4.03 12.04 -2.30
N ALA A 195 -2.75 11.70 -2.46
CA ALA A 195 -2.02 11.86 -3.70
C ALA A 195 -2.34 10.75 -4.71
N VAL A 196 -2.70 9.55 -4.21
CA VAL A 196 -3.05 8.37 -5.01
C VAL A 196 -4.17 7.60 -4.31
N TRP A 197 -5.17 7.15 -5.07
CA TRP A 197 -6.12 6.14 -4.62
C TRP A 197 -5.55 4.74 -4.89
N GLN A 198 -5.53 3.89 -3.86
CA GLN A 198 -4.96 2.55 -3.92
C GLN A 198 -6.00 1.48 -3.55
N PRO A 199 -6.89 1.09 -4.48
CA PRO A 199 -7.84 0.01 -4.22
C PRO A 199 -7.16 -1.35 -4.15
N THR A 200 -7.79 -2.28 -3.42
CA THR A 200 -7.54 -3.72 -3.58
C THR A 200 -7.93 -4.17 -5.00
N PRO A 201 -7.57 -5.39 -5.43
CA PRO A 201 -7.98 -5.90 -6.74
C PRO A 201 -9.50 -5.77 -6.93
N LEU A 202 -9.91 -5.18 -8.04
CA LEU A 202 -11.30 -5.01 -8.44
C LEU A 202 -11.51 -5.59 -9.86
N PRO A 203 -12.65 -6.22 -10.14
CA PRO A 203 -13.05 -6.51 -11.52
C PRO A 203 -13.10 -5.23 -12.35
N VAL A 204 -12.80 -5.34 -13.65
CA VAL A 204 -12.69 -4.17 -14.56
C VAL A 204 -13.92 -3.26 -14.48
N ALA A 205 -15.12 -3.81 -14.57
CA ALA A 205 -16.36 -3.01 -14.52
C ALA A 205 -16.50 -2.23 -13.21
N GLN A 206 -16.19 -2.87 -12.07
CA GLN A 206 -16.23 -2.22 -10.77
C GLN A 206 -15.16 -1.16 -10.62
N LEU A 207 -13.96 -1.41 -11.17
CA LEU A 207 -12.87 -0.42 -11.16
C LEU A 207 -13.27 0.85 -11.93
N VAL A 208 -13.86 0.70 -13.11
CA VAL A 208 -14.36 1.83 -13.92
C VAL A 208 -15.40 2.63 -13.15
N GLU A 209 -16.40 1.95 -12.57
CA GLU A 209 -17.44 2.58 -11.74
C GLU A 209 -16.83 3.35 -10.54
N ARG A 210 -15.93 2.71 -9.80
CA ARG A 210 -15.31 3.34 -8.62
C ARG A 210 -14.39 4.51 -8.98
N ARG A 211 -13.72 4.47 -10.13
CA ARG A 211 -12.96 5.62 -10.64
C ARG A 211 -13.84 6.79 -11.02
N ALA A 212 -14.97 6.53 -11.67
CA ALA A 212 -15.94 7.57 -11.98
C ALA A 212 -16.49 8.23 -10.68
N ALA A 213 -16.84 7.41 -9.68
CA ALA A 213 -17.27 7.91 -8.37
C ALA A 213 -16.16 8.72 -7.64
N LEU A 214 -14.89 8.32 -7.78
CA LEU A 214 -13.77 9.10 -7.26
C LEU A 214 -13.65 10.46 -7.96
N GLY A 215 -13.78 10.50 -9.28
CA GLY A 215 -13.80 11.74 -10.07
C GLY A 215 -14.88 12.70 -9.58
N GLN A 216 -16.12 12.22 -9.42
CA GLN A 216 -17.21 12.99 -8.86
C GLN A 216 -16.93 13.50 -7.44
N ALA A 217 -16.31 12.67 -6.59
CA ALA A 217 -15.93 13.08 -5.24
C ALA A 217 -14.83 14.16 -5.23
N CYS A 218 -13.91 14.15 -6.19
CA CYS A 218 -12.92 15.19 -6.38
C CYS A 218 -13.59 16.51 -6.87
N GLU A 219 -14.42 16.42 -7.89
CA GLU A 219 -15.15 17.54 -8.46
C GLU A 219 -16.02 18.26 -7.40
N ALA A 220 -16.72 17.49 -6.56
CA ALA A 220 -17.56 18.02 -5.48
C ALA A 220 -16.80 18.91 -4.47
N ILE A 221 -15.48 18.84 -4.43
CA ILE A 221 -14.62 19.66 -3.55
C ILE A 221 -13.68 20.58 -4.35
N GLY A 222 -13.90 20.73 -5.65
CA GLY A 222 -13.10 21.58 -6.52
C GLY A 222 -11.67 21.10 -6.74
N ARG A 223 -11.45 19.79 -6.73
CA ARG A 223 -10.12 19.16 -6.89
C ARG A 223 -10.05 18.38 -8.20
N GLU A 224 -8.90 18.47 -8.87
CA GLU A 224 -8.61 17.63 -10.02
C GLU A 224 -8.62 16.13 -9.64
N PRO A 225 -9.03 15.24 -10.57
CA PRO A 225 -8.98 13.80 -10.37
C PRO A 225 -7.58 13.31 -9.99
N ILE A 226 -7.52 12.43 -8.98
CA ILE A 226 -6.25 11.88 -8.52
C ILE A 226 -5.90 10.56 -9.21
N PRO A 227 -4.61 10.23 -9.34
CA PRO A 227 -4.16 8.96 -9.90
C PRO A 227 -4.68 7.76 -9.12
N THR A 228 -4.81 6.64 -9.82
CA THR A 228 -5.16 5.35 -9.23
C THR A 228 -4.02 4.37 -9.43
N ARG A 229 -3.61 3.68 -8.35
CA ARG A 229 -2.67 2.56 -8.39
C ARG A 229 -3.35 1.33 -7.81
N MET A 230 -3.90 0.49 -8.65
CA MET A 230 -4.59 -0.71 -8.20
C MET A 230 -3.61 -1.80 -7.77
N SER A 231 -3.89 -2.47 -6.65
CA SER A 231 -3.23 -3.72 -6.30
C SER A 231 -3.63 -4.83 -7.27
N PHE A 232 -2.66 -5.58 -7.77
CA PHE A 232 -2.88 -6.67 -8.72
C PHE A 232 -2.13 -7.92 -8.27
N ARG A 233 -2.81 -9.05 -8.24
CA ARG A 233 -2.19 -10.34 -7.91
C ARG A 233 -1.58 -10.94 -9.16
N VAL A 234 -0.35 -11.45 -9.04
CA VAL A 234 0.36 -12.13 -10.12
C VAL A 234 0.88 -13.46 -9.63
N GLU A 235 0.67 -14.51 -10.42
CA GLU A 235 1.25 -15.82 -10.21
C GLU A 235 1.72 -16.40 -11.53
N PHE A 236 3.01 -16.69 -11.64
CA PHE A 236 3.60 -17.36 -12.79
C PHE A 236 3.69 -18.86 -12.53
N GLY A 237 2.77 -19.66 -13.09
CA GLY A 237 2.75 -21.11 -12.91
C GLY A 237 4.05 -21.80 -13.33
N THR A 238 4.79 -21.24 -14.28
CA THR A 238 6.11 -21.72 -14.72
C THR A 238 7.21 -21.55 -13.67
N ILE A 239 7.03 -20.64 -12.72
CA ILE A 239 7.97 -20.38 -11.61
C ILE A 239 7.51 -21.11 -10.36
N THR A 240 6.23 -20.96 -10.00
CA THR A 240 5.67 -21.54 -8.76
C THR A 240 5.45 -23.05 -8.84
N GLY A 241 5.35 -23.57 -10.07
CA GLY A 241 4.97 -24.98 -10.32
C GLY A 241 3.48 -25.28 -10.07
N ASN A 242 2.68 -24.26 -9.79
CA ASN A 242 1.25 -24.42 -9.56
C ASN A 242 0.52 -24.51 -10.91
N ALA A 243 0.09 -25.70 -11.28
CA ALA A 243 -0.74 -25.90 -12.47
C ALA A 243 -2.18 -25.45 -12.19
N LEU A 244 -2.80 -24.81 -13.18
CA LEU A 244 -4.24 -24.58 -13.15
C LEU A 244 -4.97 -25.93 -13.17
N ALA A 245 -5.95 -26.10 -12.30
CA ALA A 245 -6.75 -27.30 -12.29
C ALA A 245 -7.48 -27.46 -13.65
N ALA A 246 -7.40 -28.67 -14.22
CA ALA A 246 -8.03 -28.96 -15.50
C ALA A 246 -9.54 -28.58 -15.49
N GLY A 247 -9.98 -27.88 -16.54
CA GLY A 247 -11.38 -27.48 -16.70
C GLY A 247 -11.83 -26.26 -15.87
N LYS A 248 -10.94 -25.61 -15.10
CA LYS A 248 -11.25 -24.35 -14.42
C LYS A 248 -10.84 -23.16 -15.27
N GLU A 249 -11.65 -22.10 -15.20
CA GLU A 249 -11.30 -20.82 -15.79
C GLU A 249 -10.01 -20.26 -15.17
N ARG A 250 -9.13 -19.72 -15.98
CA ARG A 250 -7.88 -19.11 -15.53
C ARG A 250 -8.16 -17.86 -14.68
N PRO A 251 -7.72 -17.79 -13.42
CA PRO A 251 -7.85 -16.58 -12.63
C PRO A 251 -7.06 -15.42 -13.24
N THR A 252 -7.62 -14.22 -13.17
CA THR A 252 -6.94 -12.99 -13.60
C THR A 252 -5.59 -12.84 -12.87
N GLY A 253 -4.53 -12.56 -13.65
CA GLY A 253 -3.17 -12.42 -13.15
C GLY A 253 -2.40 -13.72 -12.95
N HIS A 254 -3.00 -14.88 -13.26
CA HIS A 254 -2.32 -16.17 -13.23
C HIS A 254 -1.92 -16.61 -14.65
N GLY A 255 -0.80 -17.31 -14.81
CA GLY A 255 -0.41 -17.93 -16.06
C GLY A 255 0.97 -17.52 -16.57
N THR A 256 1.09 -17.43 -17.89
CA THR A 256 2.31 -16.98 -18.59
C THR A 256 2.48 -15.47 -18.49
N PRO A 257 3.69 -14.93 -18.71
CA PRO A 257 3.91 -13.47 -18.79
C PRO A 257 3.01 -12.77 -19.81
N ALA A 258 2.71 -13.42 -20.94
CA ALA A 258 1.82 -12.86 -21.96
C ALA A 258 0.37 -12.74 -21.49
N GLU A 259 -0.14 -13.75 -20.79
CA GLU A 259 -1.50 -13.74 -20.22
C GLU A 259 -1.63 -12.73 -19.10
N VAL A 260 -0.64 -12.63 -18.23
CA VAL A 260 -0.59 -11.61 -17.17
C VAL A 260 -0.55 -10.19 -17.75
N ALA A 261 0.25 -9.98 -18.80
CA ALA A 261 0.29 -8.69 -19.50
C ALA A 261 -1.07 -8.34 -20.11
N ALA A 262 -1.75 -9.29 -20.76
CA ALA A 262 -3.08 -9.08 -21.35
C ALA A 262 -4.13 -8.72 -20.27
N ASP A 263 -4.06 -9.33 -19.10
CA ASP A 263 -4.94 -9.00 -17.97
C ASP A 263 -4.71 -7.58 -17.45
N LEU A 264 -3.46 -7.16 -17.30
CA LEU A 264 -3.10 -5.80 -16.89
C LEU A 264 -3.49 -4.77 -17.96
N LEU A 265 -3.29 -5.05 -19.25
CA LEU A 265 -3.70 -4.19 -20.35
C LEU A 265 -5.21 -3.95 -20.35
N ARG A 266 -6.03 -4.98 -20.14
CA ARG A 266 -7.48 -4.82 -20.00
C ARG A 266 -7.88 -3.84 -18.90
N HIS A 267 -7.25 -3.91 -17.73
CA HIS A 267 -7.50 -2.99 -16.62
C HIS A 267 -7.00 -1.58 -16.93
N ARG A 268 -5.81 -1.49 -17.54
CA ARG A 268 -5.22 -0.22 -17.97
C ARG A 268 -6.11 0.52 -18.96
N GLU A 269 -6.49 -0.13 -20.04
CA GLU A 269 -7.28 0.46 -21.12
C GLU A 269 -8.68 0.85 -20.66
N ALA A 270 -9.37 -0.05 -19.95
CA ALA A 270 -10.73 0.20 -19.50
C ALA A 270 -10.82 1.32 -18.45
N ALA A 271 -9.83 1.42 -17.57
CA ALA A 271 -9.86 2.36 -16.45
C ALA A 271 -8.79 3.47 -16.56
N GLY A 272 -8.00 3.54 -17.63
CA GLY A 272 -6.96 4.54 -17.81
C GLY A 272 -5.90 4.49 -16.69
N LEU A 273 -5.44 3.29 -16.30
CA LEU A 273 -4.46 3.15 -15.23
C LEU A 273 -3.04 3.39 -15.75
N GLU A 274 -2.26 4.16 -15.01
CA GLU A 274 -0.85 4.41 -15.29
C GLU A 274 0.08 3.74 -14.28
N ALA A 275 -0.47 3.05 -13.28
CA ALA A 275 0.32 2.42 -12.23
C ALA A 275 -0.38 1.22 -11.59
N PHE A 276 0.42 0.21 -11.21
CA PHE A 276 -0.03 -0.98 -10.50
C PHE A 276 0.88 -1.29 -9.32
N GLN A 277 0.30 -1.84 -8.25
CA GLN A 277 1.06 -2.52 -7.22
C GLN A 277 0.95 -4.03 -7.44
N ILE A 278 2.04 -4.66 -7.79
CA ILE A 278 2.10 -6.08 -8.11
C ILE A 278 2.37 -6.88 -6.83
N ASN A 279 1.51 -7.83 -6.55
CA ASN A 279 1.65 -8.76 -5.43
C ASN A 279 1.85 -10.17 -5.99
N PHE A 280 3.05 -10.71 -5.82
CA PHE A 280 3.39 -12.04 -6.29
C PHE A 280 2.88 -13.10 -5.32
N HIS A 281 2.13 -14.07 -5.82
CA HIS A 281 1.52 -15.15 -5.05
C HIS A 281 2.01 -16.53 -5.52
N GLY A 282 1.71 -17.54 -4.72
CA GLY A 282 2.02 -18.93 -5.04
C GLY A 282 3.50 -19.30 -4.89
N ASN A 283 4.37 -18.36 -4.54
CA ASN A 283 5.78 -18.62 -4.28
C ASN A 283 5.93 -19.46 -3.00
N ARG A 284 6.80 -20.45 -3.02
CA ARG A 284 7.07 -21.34 -1.88
C ARG A 284 8.31 -20.91 -1.08
N ASP A 285 9.11 -20.02 -1.66
CA ASP A 285 10.34 -19.54 -1.09
C ASP A 285 10.73 -18.17 -1.66
N LEU A 286 11.77 -17.59 -1.10
CA LEU A 286 12.32 -16.32 -1.51
C LEU A 286 12.84 -16.34 -2.94
N ASP A 287 13.50 -17.40 -3.38
CA ASP A 287 14.09 -17.48 -4.73
C ASP A 287 13.01 -17.42 -5.80
N GLN A 288 11.88 -18.09 -5.62
CA GLN A 288 10.74 -17.98 -6.52
C GLN A 288 10.14 -16.56 -6.55
N LEU A 289 10.07 -15.89 -5.40
CA LEU A 289 9.64 -14.49 -5.35
C LEU A 289 10.58 -13.59 -6.17
N LEU A 290 11.88 -13.70 -5.97
CA LEU A 290 12.88 -12.90 -6.68
C LEU A 290 12.86 -13.18 -8.19
N GLN A 291 12.68 -14.43 -8.61
CA GLN A 291 12.50 -14.83 -10.01
C GLN A 291 11.21 -14.24 -10.60
N SER A 292 10.11 -14.27 -9.85
CA SER A 292 8.83 -13.70 -10.28
C SER A 292 8.91 -12.19 -10.50
N MET A 293 9.61 -11.48 -9.63
CA MET A 293 9.87 -10.03 -9.76
C MET A 293 10.68 -9.71 -11.01
N GLU A 294 11.75 -10.47 -11.26
CA GLU A 294 12.59 -10.31 -12.45
C GLU A 294 11.83 -10.65 -13.73
N CYS A 295 11.12 -11.77 -13.77
CA CYS A 295 10.28 -12.18 -14.88
C CYS A 295 9.25 -11.11 -15.23
N PHE A 296 8.58 -10.55 -14.22
CA PHE A 296 7.59 -9.50 -14.40
C PHE A 296 8.20 -8.26 -15.09
N MET A 297 9.28 -7.73 -14.54
CA MET A 297 9.90 -6.52 -15.08
C MET A 297 10.55 -6.72 -16.44
N ARG A 298 11.08 -7.92 -16.74
CA ARG A 298 11.66 -8.26 -18.02
C ARG A 298 10.64 -8.59 -19.12
N GLU A 299 9.54 -9.29 -18.78
CA GLU A 299 8.65 -9.88 -19.77
C GLU A 299 7.24 -9.29 -19.79
N VAL A 300 6.76 -8.76 -18.67
CA VAL A 300 5.41 -8.16 -18.56
C VAL A 300 5.49 -6.63 -18.67
N GLY A 301 6.37 -6.01 -17.92
CA GLY A 301 6.51 -4.54 -17.88
C GLY A 301 6.62 -3.88 -19.26
N PRO A 302 7.53 -4.36 -20.14
CA PRO A 302 7.68 -3.77 -21.50
C PRO A 302 6.45 -3.90 -22.40
N ARG A 303 5.57 -4.87 -22.16
CA ARG A 303 4.32 -5.04 -22.92
C ARG A 303 3.24 -4.03 -22.55
N LEU A 304 3.41 -3.35 -21.43
CA LEU A 304 2.52 -2.28 -20.95
C LEU A 304 3.06 -0.86 -21.22
N ALA A 305 4.25 -0.76 -21.80
CA ALA A 305 4.90 0.52 -22.09
C ALA A 305 4.16 1.35 -23.16
#